data_678b30669bb300b0a8a1592f1306e4f5
#
_entry.id   678b30669bb300b0a8a1592f1306e4f5
#
_cell.length_a   1.000
_cell.length_b   1.000
_cell.length_c   1.000
_cell.angle_alpha   90.00
_cell.angle_beta   90.00
_cell.angle_gamma   90.00
#
_symmetry.space_group_name_H-M   'P 1'
#
loop_
_entity.id
_entity.type
_entity.pdbx_description
1 polymer ?
#
loop_
_entity_poly.entity_id
_entity_poly.type
_entity_poly.pdbx_seq_one_letter_code
_entity_poly.pdbx_strand_id
1 'polypeptide(L)'
;MSYVHSLRVRYGECDMQRVVFNANYFVYVDDAVDMWTRHALSDELAKAGSSTDLHAIGFDFMLKTTQLTWHSPVKFGDTLDMHCEVSRWGNSSFDVAINGQVDGDSRFDAVITYVSVDPKSQRPSPIPDIVKEALSK
;
A
#
# COMPACT_ATOMS: atom_id res chain seq x y z
N MET A 1 -11.15 8.14 -6.85
CA MET A 1 -11.70 6.84 -6.43
C MET A 1 -10.65 6.07 -5.67
N SER A 2 -11.00 5.50 -4.54
CA SER A 2 -10.08 4.68 -3.77
C SER A 2 -9.97 3.28 -4.36
N TYR A 3 -8.83 2.67 -4.13
CA TYR A 3 -8.56 1.29 -4.53
C TYR A 3 -8.79 0.36 -3.35
N VAL A 4 -9.32 -0.83 -3.61
CA VAL A 4 -9.52 -1.86 -2.58
C VAL A 4 -8.68 -3.07 -2.94
N HIS A 5 -7.81 -3.47 -2.03
CA HIS A 5 -7.03 -4.70 -2.13
C HIS A 5 -7.58 -5.72 -1.15
N SER A 6 -7.99 -6.88 -1.65
CA SER A 6 -8.57 -7.93 -0.83
C SER A 6 -7.62 -9.11 -0.71
N LEU A 7 -7.51 -9.67 0.50
CA LEU A 7 -6.76 -10.90 0.72
C LEU A 7 -7.49 -11.76 1.74
N ARG A 8 -7.27 -13.06 1.66
CA ARG A 8 -7.74 -14.00 2.66
C ARG A 8 -6.65 -14.27 3.67
N VAL A 9 -6.96 -14.14 4.95
CA VAL A 9 -6.02 -14.42 6.03
C VAL A 9 -5.70 -15.91 6.07
N ARG A 10 -4.42 -16.24 6.04
CA ARG A 10 -3.93 -17.63 6.04
C ARG A 10 -3.56 -18.07 7.44
N TYR A 11 -3.57 -19.40 7.63
CA TYR A 11 -3.30 -20.00 8.93
C TYR A 11 -1.94 -19.56 9.52
N GLY A 12 -0.89 -19.56 8.72
CA GLY A 12 0.45 -19.20 9.18
C GLY A 12 0.63 -17.73 9.56
N GLU A 13 -0.36 -16.88 9.28
CA GLU A 13 -0.33 -15.45 9.62
C GLU A 13 -0.90 -15.15 11.00
N CYS A 14 -1.46 -16.16 11.65
CA CYS A 14 -2.11 -16.01 12.95
C CYS A 14 -1.23 -16.55 14.08
N ASP A 15 -1.43 -16.02 15.27
CA ASP A 15 -0.74 -16.44 16.48
C ASP A 15 -1.62 -17.36 17.35
N MET A 16 -1.14 -17.69 18.54
CA MET A 16 -1.84 -18.58 19.45
C MET A 16 -3.17 -18.00 20.00
N GLN A 17 -3.39 -16.69 19.82
CA GLN A 17 -4.66 -16.06 20.16
C GLN A 17 -5.69 -16.21 19.02
N ARG A 18 -5.31 -16.87 17.93
CA ARG A 18 -6.16 -17.13 16.74
C ARG A 18 -6.53 -15.88 15.98
N VAL A 19 -5.70 -14.85 16.11
CA VAL A 19 -5.83 -13.59 15.36
C VAL A 19 -4.54 -13.34 14.60
N VAL A 20 -4.61 -12.49 13.58
CA VAL A 20 -3.44 -12.10 12.82
C VAL A 20 -2.38 -11.55 13.76
N PHE A 21 -1.15 -12.06 13.66
CA PHE A 21 -0.04 -11.57 14.45
C PHE A 21 0.26 -10.11 14.10
N ASN A 22 0.49 -9.28 15.13
CA ASN A 22 0.60 -7.83 14.98
C ASN A 22 1.52 -7.37 13.84
N ALA A 23 2.68 -8.00 13.70
CA ALA A 23 3.65 -7.63 12.66
C ALA A 23 3.13 -7.88 11.25
N ASN A 24 2.22 -8.82 11.06
CA ASN A 24 1.69 -9.16 9.74
C ASN A 24 0.78 -8.08 9.16
N TYR A 25 0.19 -7.23 10.00
CA TYR A 25 -0.58 -6.08 9.50
C TYR A 25 0.29 -5.15 8.68
N PHE A 26 1.56 -4.98 9.07
CA PHE A 26 2.50 -4.15 8.31
C PHE A 26 2.82 -4.76 6.95
N VAL A 27 2.92 -6.09 6.88
CA VAL A 27 3.09 -6.80 5.61
C VAL A 27 1.86 -6.60 4.72
N TYR A 28 0.67 -6.72 5.29
CA TYR A 28 -0.58 -6.56 4.54
C TYR A 28 -0.73 -5.18 3.93
N VAL A 29 -0.49 -4.13 4.72
CA VAL A 29 -0.66 -2.76 4.22
C VAL A 29 0.39 -2.41 3.17
N ASP A 30 1.60 -2.89 3.34
CA ASP A 30 2.67 -2.68 2.34
C ASP A 30 2.35 -3.41 1.03
N ASP A 31 1.85 -4.63 1.12
CA ASP A 31 1.39 -5.40 -0.05
C ASP A 31 0.23 -4.68 -0.76
N ALA A 32 -0.72 -4.15 0.00
CA ALA A 32 -1.85 -3.41 -0.57
C ALA A 32 -1.38 -2.18 -1.36
N VAL A 33 -0.43 -1.42 -0.82
CA VAL A 33 0.12 -0.24 -1.52
C VAL A 33 0.89 -0.67 -2.76
N ASP A 34 1.67 -1.73 -2.67
CA ASP A 34 2.44 -2.24 -3.80
C ASP A 34 1.52 -2.65 -4.96
N MET A 35 0.50 -3.44 -4.67
CA MET A 35 -0.47 -3.89 -5.67
C MET A 35 -1.27 -2.72 -6.25
N TRP A 36 -1.67 -1.77 -5.41
CA TRP A 36 -2.37 -0.58 -5.85
C TRP A 36 -1.54 0.26 -6.81
N THR A 37 -0.28 0.50 -6.46
CA THR A 37 0.63 1.30 -7.29
C THR A 37 0.80 0.66 -8.66
N ARG A 38 1.03 -0.64 -8.72
CA ARG A 38 1.17 -1.37 -9.99
C ARG A 38 -0.10 -1.37 -10.80
N HIS A 39 -1.24 -1.52 -10.15
CA HIS A 39 -2.54 -1.46 -10.82
C HIS A 39 -2.81 -0.07 -11.40
N ALA A 40 -2.60 0.97 -10.59
CA ALA A 40 -2.84 2.34 -11.02
C ALA A 40 -1.92 2.78 -12.17
N LEU A 41 -0.69 2.25 -12.21
CA LEU A 41 0.32 2.58 -13.22
C LEU A 41 0.41 1.53 -14.33
N SER A 42 -0.54 0.61 -14.42
CA SER A 42 -0.46 -0.53 -15.35
C SER A 42 -0.26 -0.12 -16.80
N ASP A 43 -0.95 0.92 -17.28
CA ASP A 43 -0.80 1.40 -18.65
C ASP A 43 0.60 1.96 -18.90
N GLU A 44 1.12 2.72 -17.95
CA GLU A 44 2.45 3.32 -18.06
C GLU A 44 3.55 2.27 -18.00
N LEU A 45 3.38 1.26 -17.16
CA LEU A 45 4.32 0.13 -17.09
C LEU A 45 4.33 -0.65 -18.40
N ALA A 46 3.16 -0.89 -18.99
CA ALA A 46 3.04 -1.57 -20.27
C ALA A 46 3.74 -0.80 -21.39
N LYS A 47 3.59 0.52 -21.42
CA LYS A 47 4.29 1.39 -22.41
C LYS A 47 5.79 1.33 -22.25
N ALA A 48 6.28 1.13 -21.04
CA ALA A 48 7.72 1.01 -20.75
C ALA A 48 8.25 -0.42 -20.94
N GLY A 49 7.41 -1.35 -21.40
CA GLY A 49 7.81 -2.74 -21.68
C GLY A 49 7.89 -3.62 -20.45
N SER A 50 7.22 -3.23 -19.35
CA SER A 50 7.21 -4.00 -18.12
C SER A 50 5.78 -4.16 -17.60
N SER A 51 5.54 -5.16 -16.77
CA SER A 51 4.26 -5.33 -16.08
C SER A 51 4.37 -5.07 -14.58
N THR A 52 5.58 -5.08 -14.03
CA THR A 52 5.79 -5.02 -12.57
C THR A 52 6.91 -4.09 -12.12
N ASP A 53 7.83 -3.73 -12.98
CA ASP A 53 9.03 -3.00 -12.58
C ASP A 53 8.83 -1.48 -12.64
N LEU A 54 8.61 -0.87 -11.47
CA LEU A 54 8.45 0.59 -11.37
C LEU A 54 9.67 1.34 -11.84
N HIS A 55 10.87 0.75 -11.77
CA HIS A 55 12.10 1.37 -12.26
C HIS A 55 12.02 1.67 -13.76
N ALA A 56 11.20 0.92 -14.50
CA ALA A 56 11.03 1.15 -15.93
C ALA A 56 10.42 2.52 -16.25
N ILE A 57 9.70 3.11 -15.29
CA ILE A 57 9.13 4.47 -15.44
C ILE A 57 9.90 5.51 -14.61
N GLY A 58 11.09 5.14 -14.11
CA GLY A 58 11.95 6.06 -13.37
C GLY A 58 11.46 6.38 -11.97
N PHE A 59 10.69 5.49 -11.36
CA PHE A 59 10.08 5.72 -10.04
C PHE A 59 10.37 4.55 -9.11
N ASP A 60 10.61 4.89 -7.86
CA ASP A 60 10.58 3.96 -6.74
C ASP A 60 10.17 4.74 -5.50
N PHE A 61 9.81 4.05 -4.44
CA PHE A 61 9.47 4.70 -3.18
C PHE A 61 9.93 3.85 -2.01
N MET A 62 10.36 4.55 -0.97
CA MET A 62 10.87 3.94 0.25
C MET A 62 9.96 4.28 1.42
N LEU A 63 9.75 3.30 2.28
CA LEU A 63 8.99 3.48 3.50
C LEU A 63 9.76 4.38 4.46
N LYS A 64 9.09 5.41 4.99
CA LYS A 64 9.65 6.28 6.03
C LYS A 64 9.02 6.01 7.39
N THR A 65 7.69 6.04 7.46
CA THR A 65 6.97 5.76 8.70
C THR A 65 5.70 4.97 8.42
N THR A 66 5.28 4.17 9.39
CA THR A 66 3.99 3.51 9.38
C THR A 66 3.37 3.66 10.75
N GLN A 67 2.15 4.18 10.80
CA GLN A 67 1.36 4.25 12.02
C GLN A 67 0.10 3.44 11.81
N LEU A 68 -0.15 2.49 12.70
CA LEU A 68 -1.28 1.59 12.60
C LEU A 68 -2.05 1.57 13.91
N THR A 69 -3.37 1.71 13.83
CA THR A 69 -4.27 1.68 14.98
C THR A 69 -5.25 0.53 14.82
N TRP A 70 -5.25 -0.39 15.78
CA TRP A 70 -6.15 -1.54 15.77
C TRP A 70 -7.45 -1.20 16.49
N HIS A 71 -8.58 -1.51 15.85
CA HIS A 71 -9.91 -1.35 16.44
C HIS A 71 -10.46 -2.70 16.89
N SER A 72 -10.21 -3.75 16.11
CA SER A 72 -10.68 -5.09 16.34
C SER A 72 -9.80 -6.08 15.58
N PRO A 73 -9.60 -7.29 16.09
CA PRO A 73 -8.68 -8.21 15.42
C PRO A 73 -9.23 -8.77 14.12
N VAL A 74 -8.33 -9.03 13.18
CA VAL A 74 -8.60 -9.81 11.98
C VAL A 74 -8.21 -11.25 12.29
N LYS A 75 -9.00 -12.21 11.82
CA LYS A 75 -8.89 -13.63 12.23
C LYS A 75 -8.62 -14.53 11.03
N PHE A 76 -8.17 -15.74 11.32
CA PHE A 76 -7.98 -16.77 10.31
C PHE A 76 -9.24 -16.94 9.45
N GLY A 77 -9.03 -16.97 8.14
CA GLY A 77 -10.11 -17.19 7.18
C GLY A 77 -10.91 -15.95 6.82
N ASP A 78 -10.70 -14.83 7.53
CA ASP A 78 -11.34 -13.58 7.16
C ASP A 78 -10.85 -13.13 5.78
N THR A 79 -11.74 -12.50 5.02
CA THR A 79 -11.36 -11.73 3.84
C THR A 79 -11.18 -10.29 4.28
N LEU A 80 -9.94 -9.82 4.20
CA LEU A 80 -9.58 -8.46 4.57
C LEU A 80 -9.62 -7.57 3.34
N ASP A 81 -10.46 -6.54 3.37
CA ASP A 81 -10.55 -5.54 2.31
C ASP A 81 -9.84 -4.27 2.78
N MET A 82 -8.79 -3.89 2.09
CA MET A 82 -8.00 -2.71 2.43
C MET A 82 -8.27 -1.61 1.41
N HIS A 83 -8.88 -0.53 1.90
CA HIS A 83 -9.20 0.66 1.11
C HIS A 83 -8.01 1.60 1.17
N CYS A 84 -7.42 1.90 0.01
CA CYS A 84 -6.21 2.69 -0.11
C CYS A 84 -6.49 4.01 -0.80
N GLU A 85 -5.95 5.10 -0.25
CA GLU A 85 -5.99 6.42 -0.90
C GLU A 85 -4.79 7.24 -0.45
N VAL A 86 -4.38 8.20 -1.27
CA VAL A 86 -3.36 9.17 -0.84
C VAL A 86 -4.05 10.25 -0.03
N SER A 87 -3.59 10.46 1.19
CA SER A 87 -4.14 11.47 2.09
C SER A 87 -3.34 12.78 2.07
N ARG A 88 -2.11 12.76 1.59
CA ARG A 88 -1.26 13.95 1.49
C ARG A 88 -0.22 13.79 0.39
N TRP A 89 -0.06 14.82 -0.41
CA TRP A 89 1.04 14.91 -1.38
C TRP A 89 2.05 15.96 -0.92
N GLY A 90 3.32 15.58 -0.81
CA GLY A 90 4.44 16.50 -0.66
C GLY A 90 5.24 16.59 -1.97
N ASN A 91 6.39 17.21 -1.94
CA ASN A 91 7.25 17.27 -3.13
C ASN A 91 7.89 15.90 -3.45
N SER A 92 8.51 15.27 -2.46
CA SER A 92 9.13 13.95 -2.59
C SER A 92 8.48 12.91 -1.67
N SER A 93 7.61 13.31 -0.75
CA SER A 93 6.94 12.39 0.17
C SER A 93 5.44 12.41 -0.05
N PHE A 94 4.78 11.30 0.29
CA PHE A 94 3.33 11.21 0.25
C PHE A 94 2.84 10.26 1.33
N ASP A 95 1.63 10.50 1.80
CA ASP A 95 1.00 9.67 2.82
C ASP A 95 -0.13 8.88 2.19
N VAL A 96 -0.17 7.59 2.50
CA VAL A 96 -1.25 6.69 2.10
C VAL A 96 -2.05 6.35 3.33
N ALA A 97 -3.37 6.56 3.25
CA ALA A 97 -4.30 6.13 4.27
C ALA A 97 -4.93 4.80 3.86
N ILE A 98 -4.94 3.84 4.76
CA ILE A 98 -5.55 2.54 4.54
C ILE A 98 -6.54 2.25 5.66
N ASN A 99 -7.77 1.87 5.28
CA ASN A 99 -8.75 1.33 6.21
C ASN A 99 -8.96 -0.15 5.90
N GLY A 100 -8.66 -1.01 6.86
CA GLY A 100 -8.85 -2.44 6.74
C GLY A 100 -10.20 -2.86 7.28
N GLN A 101 -10.99 -3.56 6.47
CA GLN A 101 -12.36 -3.97 6.80
C GLN A 101 -12.53 -5.47 6.60
N VAL A 102 -13.38 -6.06 7.43
CA VAL A 102 -13.89 -7.42 7.23
C VAL A 102 -15.42 -7.33 7.24
N ASP A 103 -16.04 -7.75 6.15
CA ASP A 103 -17.50 -7.67 5.97
C ASP A 103 -18.05 -6.25 6.22
N GLY A 104 -17.30 -5.23 5.78
CA GLY A 104 -17.68 -3.83 5.95
C GLY A 104 -17.35 -3.24 7.32
N ASP A 105 -16.87 -4.03 8.26
CA ASP A 105 -16.51 -3.62 9.62
C ASP A 105 -15.06 -3.15 9.66
N SER A 106 -14.83 -1.92 10.09
CA SER A 106 -13.47 -1.38 10.23
C SER A 106 -12.71 -2.13 11.32
N ARG A 107 -11.58 -2.71 10.94
CA ARG A 107 -10.71 -3.46 11.84
C ARG A 107 -9.48 -2.69 12.25
N PHE A 108 -8.95 -1.89 11.34
CA PHE A 108 -7.77 -1.07 11.63
C PHE A 108 -7.67 0.09 10.64
N ASP A 109 -6.89 1.10 11.05
CA ASP A 109 -6.47 2.20 10.19
C ASP A 109 -4.96 2.26 10.16
N ALA A 110 -4.40 2.61 9.01
CA ALA A 110 -2.97 2.84 8.86
C ALA A 110 -2.72 4.12 8.07
N VAL A 111 -1.64 4.81 8.42
CA VAL A 111 -1.09 5.90 7.62
C VAL A 111 0.39 5.58 7.39
N ILE A 112 0.77 5.53 6.13
CA ILE A 112 2.13 5.20 5.73
C ILE A 112 2.71 6.37 4.97
N THR A 113 3.88 6.86 5.39
CA THR A 113 4.61 7.88 4.66
C THR A 113 5.70 7.21 3.83
N TYR A 114 5.66 7.47 2.54
CA TYR A 114 6.67 7.02 1.58
C TYR A 114 7.44 8.23 1.04
N VAL A 115 8.68 7.98 0.65
CA VAL A 115 9.53 8.95 -0.02
C VAL A 115 9.83 8.46 -1.42
N SER A 116 9.54 9.29 -2.41
CA SER A 116 9.91 9.04 -3.80
C SER A 116 11.43 9.10 -3.92
N VAL A 117 12.01 8.11 -4.57
CA VAL A 117 13.46 8.05 -4.78
C VAL A 117 13.77 7.78 -6.25
N ASP A 118 14.92 8.29 -6.67
CA ASP A 118 15.46 7.92 -7.97
C ASP A 118 15.97 6.48 -7.90
N PRO A 119 15.53 5.58 -8.79
CA PRO A 119 15.92 4.17 -8.73
C PRO A 119 17.43 3.92 -8.82
N LYS A 120 18.16 4.81 -9.50
CA LYS A 120 19.61 4.64 -9.69
C LYS A 120 20.41 5.13 -8.49
N SER A 121 20.15 6.36 -8.05
CA SER A 121 20.88 6.96 -6.93
C SER A 121 20.31 6.58 -5.57
N GLN A 122 19.05 6.15 -5.53
CA GLN A 122 18.27 5.87 -4.32
C GLN A 122 18.15 7.09 -3.40
N ARG A 123 18.27 8.29 -3.96
CA ARG A 123 18.09 9.55 -3.23
C ARG A 123 16.69 10.08 -3.44
N PRO A 124 16.18 10.84 -2.47
CA PRO A 124 14.87 11.48 -2.62
C PRO A 124 14.79 12.28 -3.93
N SER A 125 13.68 12.13 -4.62
CA SER A 125 13.41 12.84 -5.87
C SER A 125 11.96 13.28 -5.90
N PRO A 126 11.62 14.33 -6.68
CA PRO A 126 10.23 14.74 -6.81
C PRO A 126 9.35 13.59 -7.31
N ILE A 127 8.13 13.52 -6.78
CA ILE A 127 7.17 12.52 -7.23
C ILE A 127 6.79 12.83 -8.69
N PRO A 128 6.93 11.87 -9.62
CA PRO A 128 6.54 12.11 -11.01
C PRO A 128 5.05 12.46 -11.12
N ASP A 129 4.72 13.41 -12.00
CA ASP A 129 3.34 13.83 -12.22
C ASP A 129 2.42 12.66 -12.58
N ILE A 130 2.92 11.74 -13.38
CA ILE A 130 2.18 10.55 -13.79
C ILE A 130 1.77 9.69 -12.60
N VAL A 131 2.61 9.61 -11.58
CA VAL A 131 2.30 8.87 -10.34
C VAL A 131 1.22 9.60 -9.56
N LYS A 132 1.36 10.92 -9.40
CA LYS A 132 0.33 11.72 -8.71
C LYS A 132 -1.04 11.60 -9.39
N GLU A 133 -1.08 11.66 -10.71
CA GLU A 133 -2.31 11.51 -11.47
C GLU A 133 -2.92 10.13 -11.28
N ALA A 134 -2.11 9.08 -11.40
CA ALA A 134 -2.58 7.70 -11.30
C ALA A 134 -3.14 7.37 -9.92
N LEU A 135 -2.47 7.79 -8.86
CA LEU A 135 -2.88 7.49 -7.48
C LEU A 135 -3.94 8.45 -6.95
N SER A 136 -4.29 9.49 -7.70
CA SER A 136 -5.34 10.45 -7.31
C SER A 136 -6.71 10.12 -7.92
N LYS A 137 -6.79 9.10 -8.75
CA LYS A 137 -8.04 8.70 -9.41
C LYS A 137 -8.97 7.92 -8.48
#